data_a3a558fd57558f28f8ca1cdf1eb1c25e
#
_entry.id   a3a558fd57558f28f8ca1cdf1eb1c25e
#
_cell.length_a   1.000
_cell.length_b   1.000
_cell.length_c   1.000
_cell.angle_alpha   90.00
_cell.angle_beta   90.00
_cell.angle_gamma   90.00
#
_symmetry.space_group_name_H-M   'P 1'
#
loop_
_entity.id
_entity.type
_entity.pdbx_description
1 polymer ?
#
loop_
_entity_poly.entity_id
_entity_poly.type
_entity_poly.pdbx_seq_one_letter_code
_entity_poly.pdbx_strand_id
1 'polypeptide(L)'
;FSLFFPEKREFFLEASGTFDFGQPAGGRSAGPGGGRGGGGFFGGGDVPTVFFSRRIGLERGQTVPILGGGRLTGKSGAFTLGALNIQTDNSPSAETMSTNFTVLRVKRDIFRRSRIGGIFTGRSVSTKGNGSNEVYGLDAAFSFYDNVNFNGYYAQSQTVGLVGEDTSYQAAFNYTGDLYRFQIDHLLVGKNFNPEIGFLRRDDFRRTFSQAQYRPRPSMNAVRQFTFGASLDYIETVSGTLETRIAQGRFDVEFENSDSFNLDVQKNFERLTVPFRIASEVTVPVGAYNFNDYFMSYALGQQRKVSGTISYQYGEFFSGRILAIGYRSTRVEVTRQLSLEPGISINRIDLPQGQFTAKLITSRATSHLRPEYFWAVFCNITPASTHSARISVYAGNINRAASCSWSTTIDETLLSEPALF
;
A
#
# COMPACT_ATOMS: atom_id res chain seq x y z
N PHE A 1 0.79 -3.94 13.96
CA PHE A 1 0.53 -3.78 12.52
C PHE A 1 0.12 -5.12 11.92
N SER A 2 -1.08 -5.21 11.35
CA SER A 2 -1.52 -6.38 10.60
C SER A 2 -0.86 -6.32 9.21
N LEU A 3 0.05 -7.26 8.91
CA LEU A 3 0.70 -7.34 7.62
C LEU A 3 -0.24 -8.00 6.60
N PHE A 4 -0.42 -7.36 5.47
CA PHE A 4 -1.15 -7.92 4.34
C PHE A 4 -0.19 -8.72 3.46
N PHE A 5 -0.41 -10.02 3.36
CA PHE A 5 0.33 -10.89 2.45
C PHE A 5 -0.56 -11.30 1.27
N PRO A 6 -0.10 -11.23 0.03
CA PRO A 6 -0.90 -11.66 -1.12
C PRO A 6 -1.22 -13.15 -1.06
N GLU A 7 -2.36 -13.54 -1.65
CA GLU A 7 -2.74 -14.94 -1.83
C GLU A 7 -1.75 -15.65 -2.75
N LYS A 8 -1.42 -16.91 -2.46
CA LYS A 8 -0.51 -17.74 -3.26
C LYS A 8 -1.13 -19.07 -3.73
N ARG A 9 -2.28 -19.46 -3.16
CA ARG A 9 -2.96 -20.71 -3.49
C ARG A 9 -3.73 -20.58 -4.81
N GLU A 10 -3.41 -21.41 -5.80
CA GLU A 10 -3.98 -21.34 -7.16
C GLU A 10 -5.51 -21.36 -7.16
N PHE A 11 -6.14 -22.20 -6.34
CA PHE A 11 -7.58 -22.27 -6.18
C PHE A 11 -8.23 -20.89 -5.93
N PHE A 12 -7.59 -20.01 -5.17
CA PHE A 12 -8.12 -18.68 -4.86
C PHE A 12 -7.66 -17.59 -5.85
N LEU A 13 -6.55 -17.82 -6.55
CA LEU A 13 -6.02 -16.87 -7.52
C LEU A 13 -6.81 -16.85 -8.82
N GLU A 14 -7.28 -18.03 -9.24
CA GLU A 14 -8.08 -18.16 -10.43
C GLU A 14 -9.42 -17.42 -10.27
N ALA A 15 -9.73 -16.52 -11.21
CA ALA A 15 -10.92 -15.66 -11.21
C ALA A 15 -11.07 -14.78 -9.94
N SER A 16 -9.97 -14.44 -9.26
CA SER A 16 -9.97 -13.63 -8.03
C SER A 16 -10.72 -12.30 -8.18
N GLY A 17 -10.62 -11.64 -9.34
CA GLY A 17 -11.33 -10.40 -9.64
C GLY A 17 -12.86 -10.51 -9.63
N THR A 18 -13.43 -11.73 -9.64
CA THR A 18 -14.89 -11.93 -9.52
C THR A 18 -15.38 -11.47 -8.15
N PHE A 19 -14.63 -11.72 -7.09
CA PHE A 19 -15.01 -11.42 -5.72
C PHE A 19 -14.59 -10.02 -5.24
N ASP A 20 -13.95 -9.21 -6.08
CA ASP A 20 -13.61 -7.83 -5.74
C ASP A 20 -14.85 -7.01 -5.42
N PHE A 21 -14.79 -6.21 -4.35
CA PHE A 21 -15.88 -5.37 -3.85
C PHE A 21 -15.39 -3.95 -3.58
N GLY A 22 -16.23 -2.95 -3.89
CA GLY A 22 -15.92 -1.54 -3.63
C GLY A 22 -14.81 -0.94 -4.50
N GLN A 23 -14.31 -1.66 -5.51
CA GLN A 23 -13.19 -1.22 -6.35
C GLN A 23 -13.67 -0.37 -7.55
N PRO A 24 -12.91 0.66 -7.96
CA PRO A 24 -13.19 1.40 -9.18
C PRO A 24 -13.19 0.49 -10.43
N ALA A 25 -13.92 0.85 -11.44
CA ALA A 25 -13.95 0.14 -12.71
C ALA A 25 -12.55 0.15 -13.36
N GLY A 26 -11.95 -1.03 -13.56
CA GLY A 26 -10.61 -1.17 -14.16
C GLY A 26 -9.42 -1.00 -13.20
N GLY A 27 -9.66 -0.76 -11.92
CA GLY A 27 -8.61 -0.72 -10.89
C GLY A 27 -8.08 -2.12 -10.58
N ARG A 28 -6.76 -2.32 -10.71
CA ARG A 28 -6.11 -3.46 -10.05
C ARG A 28 -6.15 -3.17 -8.55
N SER A 29 -6.53 -4.14 -7.75
CA SER A 29 -6.41 -4.08 -6.29
C SER A 29 -4.97 -3.71 -5.94
N ALA A 30 -4.75 -2.46 -5.59
CA ALA A 30 -3.50 -2.09 -4.94
C ALA A 30 -3.58 -2.70 -3.55
N GLY A 31 -2.85 -3.78 -3.31
CA GLY A 31 -2.71 -4.34 -1.97
C GLY A 31 -2.30 -3.22 -1.00
N PRO A 32 -2.68 -3.29 0.29
CA PRO A 32 -2.35 -2.30 1.31
C PRO A 32 -0.84 -2.31 1.61
N GLY A 33 -0.04 -1.75 0.72
CA GLY A 33 1.41 -1.74 0.78
C GLY A 33 2.06 -0.62 -0.02
N GLY A 34 1.29 0.38 -0.46
CA GLY A 34 1.80 1.57 -1.12
C GLY A 34 2.65 2.39 -0.16
N GLY A 35 3.97 2.12 -0.13
CA GLY A 35 4.93 2.92 0.58
C GLY A 35 4.98 4.36 0.04
N ARG A 36 5.31 5.32 0.88
CA ARG A 36 5.66 6.69 0.54
C ARG A 36 6.73 6.69 -0.56
N GLY A 37 6.37 6.91 -1.79
CA GLY A 37 7.34 6.98 -2.88
C GLY A 37 6.74 6.63 -4.23
N GLY A 38 6.21 7.62 -4.91
CA GLY A 38 5.73 7.52 -6.28
C GLY A 38 4.22 7.62 -6.39
N GLY A 39 3.74 8.78 -6.70
CA GLY A 39 2.54 9.24 -7.40
C GLY A 39 1.34 8.31 -7.63
N GLY A 40 0.99 7.45 -6.71
CA GLY A 40 -0.23 6.64 -6.76
C GLY A 40 -1.30 7.26 -5.88
N PHE A 41 -2.18 8.00 -6.47
CA PHE A 41 -3.24 8.79 -5.87
C PHE A 41 -4.43 7.99 -5.29
N PHE A 42 -4.24 6.76 -4.95
CA PHE A 42 -5.32 6.01 -4.31
C PHE A 42 -4.90 5.68 -2.89
N GLY A 43 -5.43 6.44 -1.94
CA GLY A 43 -5.36 6.15 -0.51
C GLY A 43 -6.09 4.86 -0.13
N GLY A 44 -5.90 3.78 -0.90
CA GLY A 44 -6.58 2.50 -0.76
C GLY A 44 -6.15 1.65 0.43
N GLY A 45 -5.28 2.17 1.29
CA GLY A 45 -4.77 1.38 2.42
C GLY A 45 -5.76 1.15 3.58
N ASP A 46 -6.77 1.99 3.71
CA ASP A 46 -7.72 1.96 4.84
C ASP A 46 -9.12 1.45 4.44
N VAL A 47 -9.37 1.27 3.14
CA VAL A 47 -10.65 0.71 2.67
C VAL A 47 -10.75 -0.76 3.09
N PRO A 48 -11.82 -1.16 3.78
CA PRO A 48 -12.04 -2.54 4.18
C PRO A 48 -12.10 -3.48 2.97
N THR A 49 -11.44 -4.61 3.07
CA THR A 49 -11.60 -5.71 2.14
C THR A 49 -12.65 -6.67 2.72
N VAL A 50 -13.82 -6.75 2.13
CA VAL A 50 -14.93 -7.59 2.65
C VAL A 50 -14.65 -9.08 2.48
N PHE A 51 -13.92 -9.46 1.42
CA PHE A 51 -13.48 -10.83 1.18
C PHE A 51 -11.97 -10.90 0.93
N PHE A 52 -11.29 -11.71 1.75
CA PHE A 52 -9.85 -11.97 1.63
C PHE A 52 -9.60 -13.47 1.85
N SER A 53 -9.33 -14.19 0.77
CA SER A 53 -9.23 -15.65 0.75
C SER A 53 -8.25 -16.24 1.75
N ARG A 54 -7.18 -15.52 2.12
CA ARG A 54 -6.20 -16.00 3.13
C ARG A 54 -6.78 -16.13 4.54
N ARG A 55 -7.95 -15.56 4.82
CA ARG A 55 -8.68 -15.82 6.08
C ARG A 55 -9.23 -17.23 6.15
N ILE A 56 -9.34 -17.93 5.02
CA ILE A 56 -9.82 -19.33 4.96
C ILE A 56 -8.61 -20.26 5.05
N GLY A 57 -8.59 -21.13 6.06
CA GLY A 57 -7.51 -22.09 6.29
C GLY A 57 -6.26 -21.49 6.95
N LEU A 58 -6.35 -20.25 7.48
CA LEU A 58 -5.28 -19.61 8.24
C LEU A 58 -5.89 -18.76 9.37
N GLU A 59 -5.58 -19.05 10.61
CA GLU A 59 -6.02 -18.27 11.78
C GLU A 59 -4.84 -18.06 12.73
N ARG A 60 -4.64 -16.82 13.20
CA ARG A 60 -3.55 -16.43 14.13
C ARG A 60 -2.15 -16.89 13.70
N GLY A 61 -1.91 -16.96 12.38
CA GLY A 61 -0.63 -17.45 11.84
C GLY A 61 -0.48 -18.98 11.79
N GLN A 62 -1.48 -19.72 12.26
CA GLN A 62 -1.52 -21.19 12.21
C GLN A 62 -2.39 -21.67 11.05
N THR A 63 -2.04 -22.81 10.48
CA THR A 63 -2.82 -23.44 9.42
C THR A 63 -4.03 -24.18 10.00
N VAL A 64 -5.19 -23.99 9.38
CA VAL A 64 -6.43 -24.71 9.71
C VAL A 64 -6.74 -25.63 8.54
N PRO A 65 -6.92 -26.96 8.77
CA PRO A 65 -7.20 -27.91 7.70
C PRO A 65 -8.51 -27.58 6.97
N ILE A 66 -8.49 -27.66 5.65
CA ILE A 66 -9.68 -27.54 4.81
C ILE A 66 -10.18 -28.94 4.51
N LEU A 67 -11.41 -29.27 4.93
CA LEU A 67 -12.05 -30.56 4.66
C LEU A 67 -12.51 -30.66 3.21
N GLY A 68 -13.02 -29.58 2.65
CA GLY A 68 -13.50 -29.54 1.28
C GLY A 68 -14.22 -28.24 0.98
N GLY A 69 -14.55 -28.04 -0.27
CA GLY A 69 -15.30 -26.88 -0.73
C GLY A 69 -15.35 -26.79 -2.24
N GLY A 70 -16.08 -25.79 -2.71
CA GLY A 70 -16.25 -25.54 -4.12
C GLY A 70 -16.33 -24.06 -4.44
N ARG A 71 -15.97 -23.74 -5.66
CA ARG A 71 -16.10 -22.41 -6.24
C ARG A 71 -16.81 -22.51 -7.58
N LEU A 72 -17.81 -21.67 -7.77
CA LEU A 72 -18.48 -21.47 -9.04
C LEU A 72 -18.30 -20.01 -9.46
N THR A 73 -17.72 -19.77 -10.62
CA THR A 73 -17.59 -18.44 -11.20
C THR A 73 -17.99 -18.46 -12.66
N GLY A 74 -18.67 -17.43 -13.13
CA GLY A 74 -19.11 -17.39 -14.52
C GLY A 74 -19.67 -16.03 -14.91
N LYS A 75 -19.79 -15.84 -16.23
CA LYS A 75 -20.44 -14.68 -16.83
C LYS A 75 -21.59 -15.13 -17.71
N SER A 76 -22.78 -14.55 -17.50
CA SER A 76 -23.97 -14.79 -18.30
C SER A 76 -24.56 -13.43 -18.71
N GLY A 77 -24.43 -13.10 -19.99
CA GLY A 77 -24.82 -11.80 -20.51
C GLY A 77 -24.09 -10.68 -19.79
N ALA A 78 -24.84 -9.75 -19.20
CA ALA A 78 -24.31 -8.63 -18.42
C ALA A 78 -23.96 -9.00 -16.96
N PHE A 79 -24.29 -10.21 -16.51
CA PHE A 79 -24.06 -10.63 -15.13
C PHE A 79 -22.76 -11.40 -14.99
N THR A 80 -22.00 -11.10 -13.93
CA THR A 80 -20.88 -11.89 -13.44
C THR A 80 -21.27 -12.45 -12.07
N LEU A 81 -21.18 -13.75 -11.91
CA LEU A 81 -21.59 -14.48 -10.72
C LEU A 81 -20.37 -15.15 -10.09
N GLY A 82 -20.30 -15.14 -8.78
CA GLY A 82 -19.33 -15.87 -7.98
C GLY A 82 -19.99 -16.49 -6.76
N ALA A 83 -19.73 -17.76 -6.52
CA ALA A 83 -20.10 -18.46 -5.30
C ALA A 83 -18.91 -19.27 -4.82
N LEU A 84 -18.65 -19.21 -3.52
CA LEU A 84 -17.61 -19.98 -2.85
C LEU A 84 -18.20 -20.54 -1.57
N ASN A 85 -17.98 -21.82 -1.31
CA ASN A 85 -18.28 -22.43 -0.02
C ASN A 85 -17.14 -23.36 0.37
N ILE A 86 -16.61 -23.20 1.58
CA ILE A 86 -15.49 -23.97 2.09
C ILE A 86 -15.76 -24.36 3.54
N GLN A 87 -15.51 -25.63 3.85
CA GLN A 87 -15.56 -26.18 5.20
C GLN A 87 -14.16 -26.44 5.71
N THR A 88 -13.84 -25.87 6.90
CA THR A 88 -12.60 -26.17 7.64
C THR A 88 -12.88 -27.11 8.80
N ASP A 89 -11.85 -27.82 9.23
CA ASP A 89 -11.91 -28.69 10.41
C ASP A 89 -11.60 -27.93 11.71
N ASN A 90 -11.74 -28.63 12.81
CA ASN A 90 -11.22 -28.15 14.10
C ASN A 90 -9.71 -28.06 14.06
N SER A 91 -9.15 -27.02 14.64
CA SER A 91 -7.70 -26.87 14.80
C SER A 91 -7.39 -26.42 16.23
N PRO A 92 -7.05 -27.33 17.14
CA PRO A 92 -6.65 -26.97 18.50
C PRO A 92 -5.45 -26.03 18.56
N SER A 93 -4.49 -26.15 17.63
CA SER A 93 -3.32 -25.27 17.55
C SER A 93 -3.67 -23.83 17.16
N ALA A 94 -4.74 -23.64 16.39
CA ALA A 94 -5.26 -22.34 16.00
C ALA A 94 -6.42 -21.87 16.90
N GLU A 95 -6.82 -22.67 17.90
CA GLU A 95 -7.97 -22.43 18.76
C GLU A 95 -9.26 -22.17 17.95
N THR A 96 -9.49 -22.93 16.89
CA THR A 96 -10.65 -22.76 16.01
C THR A 96 -11.51 -24.02 15.96
N MET A 97 -12.83 -23.80 15.92
CA MET A 97 -13.81 -24.85 15.67
C MET A 97 -14.01 -25.04 14.16
N SER A 98 -14.56 -26.20 13.79
CA SER A 98 -15.00 -26.48 12.42
C SER A 98 -15.93 -25.36 11.93
N THR A 99 -15.56 -24.73 10.83
CA THR A 99 -16.19 -23.48 10.37
C THR A 99 -16.51 -23.56 8.89
N ASN A 100 -17.73 -23.16 8.52
CA ASN A 100 -18.14 -22.99 7.13
C ASN A 100 -17.96 -21.54 6.71
N PHE A 101 -17.38 -21.34 5.53
CA PHE A 101 -17.19 -20.06 4.88
C PHE A 101 -18.02 -20.02 3.60
N THR A 102 -18.90 -19.03 3.47
CA THR A 102 -19.72 -18.82 2.28
C THR A 102 -19.47 -17.42 1.73
N VAL A 103 -19.24 -17.30 0.44
CA VAL A 103 -19.14 -16.03 -0.28
C VAL A 103 -19.98 -16.07 -1.52
N LEU A 104 -20.90 -15.11 -1.66
CA LEU A 104 -21.72 -14.93 -2.85
C LEU A 104 -21.47 -13.54 -3.42
N ARG A 105 -21.28 -13.47 -4.71
CA ARG A 105 -21.02 -12.23 -5.45
C ARG A 105 -21.82 -12.16 -6.72
N VAL A 106 -22.54 -11.06 -6.91
CA VAL A 106 -23.25 -10.77 -8.15
C VAL A 106 -22.83 -9.40 -8.62
N LYS A 107 -22.41 -9.29 -9.86
CA LYS A 107 -22.10 -8.01 -10.53
C LYS A 107 -22.95 -7.93 -11.80
N ARG A 108 -23.41 -6.74 -12.13
CA ARG A 108 -24.08 -6.46 -13.39
C ARG A 108 -23.40 -5.30 -14.09
N ASP A 109 -22.94 -5.53 -15.30
CA ASP A 109 -22.46 -4.48 -16.18
C ASP A 109 -23.68 -3.66 -16.64
N ILE A 110 -23.60 -2.34 -16.45
CA ILE A 110 -24.61 -1.36 -16.87
C ILE A 110 -23.94 -0.27 -17.69
N PHE A 111 -24.65 0.28 -18.66
CA PHE A 111 -24.07 1.21 -19.62
C PHE A 111 -22.79 0.64 -20.28
N ARG A 112 -21.89 1.52 -20.77
CA ARG A 112 -20.70 1.09 -21.51
C ARG A 112 -19.53 0.69 -20.60
N ARG A 113 -19.38 1.37 -19.44
CA ARG A 113 -18.21 1.22 -18.53
C ARG A 113 -18.62 1.29 -17.06
N SER A 114 -19.85 0.95 -16.75
CA SER A 114 -20.36 1.07 -15.39
C SER A 114 -20.84 -0.29 -14.89
N ARG A 115 -20.81 -0.47 -13.59
CA ARG A 115 -21.26 -1.70 -12.96
C ARG A 115 -21.89 -1.42 -11.61
N ILE A 116 -22.80 -2.30 -11.22
CA ILE A 116 -23.35 -2.40 -9.87
C ILE A 116 -23.16 -3.84 -9.38
N GLY A 117 -23.12 -4.04 -8.08
CA GLY A 117 -22.98 -5.39 -7.55
C GLY A 117 -23.40 -5.53 -6.10
N GLY A 118 -23.54 -6.77 -5.67
CA GLY A 118 -23.79 -7.15 -4.31
C GLY A 118 -22.89 -8.30 -3.88
N ILE A 119 -22.48 -8.28 -2.62
CA ILE A 119 -21.69 -9.33 -1.99
C ILE A 119 -22.35 -9.77 -0.68
N PHE A 120 -22.27 -11.07 -0.42
CA PHE A 120 -22.55 -11.67 0.87
C PHE A 120 -21.32 -12.48 1.29
N THR A 121 -20.90 -12.36 2.54
CA THR A 121 -19.91 -13.25 3.15
C THR A 121 -20.44 -13.75 4.48
N GLY A 122 -20.30 -15.05 4.74
CA GLY A 122 -20.78 -15.68 5.95
C GLY A 122 -19.75 -16.64 6.53
N ARG A 123 -19.49 -16.52 7.83
CA ARG A 123 -18.67 -17.42 8.65
C ARG A 123 -19.56 -18.01 9.74
N SER A 124 -19.70 -19.34 9.74
CA SER A 124 -20.65 -20.01 10.64
C SER A 124 -20.27 -19.96 12.13
N VAL A 125 -18.95 -19.80 12.42
CA VAL A 125 -18.45 -19.65 13.78
C VAL A 125 -17.59 -18.39 13.85
N SER A 126 -18.09 -17.38 14.57
CA SER A 126 -17.41 -16.09 14.72
C SER A 126 -16.14 -16.22 15.56
N THR A 127 -15.17 -15.33 15.32
CA THR A 127 -13.97 -15.17 16.16
C THR A 127 -14.27 -14.47 17.50
N LYS A 128 -15.48 -13.91 17.65
CA LYS A 128 -15.91 -13.16 18.86
C LYS A 128 -16.73 -13.98 19.84
N GLY A 129 -17.17 -15.19 19.47
CA GLY A 129 -17.96 -16.04 20.33
C GLY A 129 -18.84 -17.06 19.60
N ASN A 130 -19.73 -17.72 20.33
CA ASN A 130 -20.66 -18.68 19.75
C ASN A 130 -21.74 -17.97 18.93
N GLY A 131 -21.66 -18.07 17.64
CA GLY A 131 -22.57 -17.47 16.66
C GLY A 131 -21.87 -17.23 15.33
N SER A 132 -22.58 -16.64 14.39
CA SER A 132 -22.07 -16.35 13.04
C SER A 132 -21.49 -14.93 12.93
N ASN A 133 -20.74 -14.74 11.86
CA ASN A 133 -20.39 -13.43 11.32
C ASN A 133 -20.89 -13.38 9.87
N GLU A 134 -21.63 -12.35 9.55
CA GLU A 134 -22.20 -12.16 8.21
C GLU A 134 -21.93 -10.72 7.75
N VAL A 135 -21.62 -10.54 6.47
CA VAL A 135 -21.48 -9.22 5.87
C VAL A 135 -22.29 -9.14 4.58
N TYR A 136 -23.08 -8.09 4.49
CA TYR A 136 -23.87 -7.74 3.30
C TYR A 136 -23.30 -6.45 2.71
N GLY A 137 -23.09 -6.41 1.41
CA GLY A 137 -22.57 -5.22 0.77
C GLY A 137 -23.15 -4.98 -0.62
N LEU A 138 -23.31 -3.70 -0.95
CA LEU A 138 -23.65 -3.21 -2.29
C LEU A 138 -22.55 -2.29 -2.78
N ASP A 139 -22.16 -2.40 -4.03
CA ASP A 139 -21.18 -1.52 -4.64
C ASP A 139 -21.58 -1.07 -6.04
N ALA A 140 -21.07 0.08 -6.41
CA ALA A 140 -21.30 0.66 -7.73
C ALA A 140 -20.03 1.36 -8.22
N ALA A 141 -19.79 1.28 -9.52
CA ALA A 141 -18.77 2.04 -10.21
C ALA A 141 -19.34 2.55 -11.53
N PHE A 142 -19.34 3.88 -11.67
CA PHE A 142 -19.84 4.58 -12.86
C PHE A 142 -18.70 5.30 -13.53
N SER A 143 -18.56 5.12 -14.83
CA SER A 143 -17.62 5.88 -15.65
C SER A 143 -18.38 6.57 -16.76
N PHE A 144 -18.35 7.89 -16.74
CA PHE A 144 -18.98 8.74 -17.74
C PHE A 144 -17.90 9.45 -18.57
N TYR A 145 -18.09 9.49 -19.87
CA TYR A 145 -17.08 9.97 -20.79
C TYR A 145 -15.75 9.21 -20.60
N ASP A 146 -14.61 9.89 -20.70
CA ASP A 146 -13.29 9.28 -20.51
C ASP A 146 -12.63 9.67 -19.18
N ASN A 147 -13.18 10.67 -18.50
CA ASN A 147 -12.50 11.36 -17.40
C ASN A 147 -13.32 11.55 -16.12
N VAL A 148 -14.60 11.15 -16.09
CA VAL A 148 -15.47 11.27 -14.92
C VAL A 148 -15.77 9.89 -14.35
N ASN A 149 -15.38 9.65 -13.09
CA ASN A 149 -15.62 8.39 -12.41
C ASN A 149 -16.24 8.62 -11.04
N PHE A 150 -17.27 7.82 -10.74
CA PHE A 150 -17.86 7.68 -9.41
C PHE A 150 -17.76 6.25 -8.99
N ASN A 151 -17.29 6.00 -7.79
CA ASN A 151 -17.34 4.68 -7.20
C ASN A 151 -17.71 4.77 -5.73
N GLY A 152 -18.34 3.74 -5.23
CA GLY A 152 -18.71 3.67 -3.84
C GLY A 152 -19.26 2.30 -3.46
N TYR A 153 -19.38 2.12 -2.17
CA TYR A 153 -20.00 0.95 -1.60
C TYR A 153 -20.69 1.30 -0.28
N TYR A 154 -21.59 0.43 0.11
CA TYR A 154 -22.16 0.32 1.46
C TYR A 154 -22.08 -1.13 1.90
N ALA A 155 -21.60 -1.38 3.10
CA ALA A 155 -21.51 -2.70 3.70
C ALA A 155 -21.93 -2.64 5.17
N GLN A 156 -22.59 -3.71 5.65
CA GLN A 156 -22.95 -3.89 7.03
C GLN A 156 -22.52 -5.29 7.49
N SER A 157 -21.92 -5.38 8.66
CA SER A 157 -21.54 -6.64 9.30
C SER A 157 -22.48 -6.95 10.46
N GLN A 158 -22.85 -8.21 10.60
CA GLN A 158 -23.56 -8.74 11.76
C GLN A 158 -22.63 -9.72 12.44
N THR A 159 -22.21 -9.40 13.65
CA THR A 159 -21.28 -10.21 14.44
C THR A 159 -21.88 -10.45 15.81
N VAL A 160 -21.84 -11.68 16.28
CA VAL A 160 -22.33 -12.01 17.63
C VAL A 160 -21.64 -11.14 18.69
N GLY A 161 -22.43 -10.54 19.57
CA GLY A 161 -21.94 -9.71 20.67
C GLY A 161 -21.54 -8.28 20.29
N LEU A 162 -21.63 -7.88 19.02
CA LEU A 162 -21.42 -6.51 18.56
C LEU A 162 -22.76 -5.91 18.11
N VAL A 163 -23.10 -4.72 18.60
CA VAL A 163 -24.35 -4.03 18.30
C VAL A 163 -24.09 -2.57 17.96
N GLY A 164 -24.66 -2.10 16.84
CA GLY A 164 -24.51 -0.72 16.37
C GLY A 164 -23.11 -0.39 15.81
N GLU A 165 -23.00 0.69 15.09
CA GLU A 165 -21.74 1.12 14.44
C GLU A 165 -21.05 0.01 13.63
N ASP A 166 -21.85 -0.86 13.00
CA ASP A 166 -21.47 -2.07 12.28
C ASP A 166 -21.42 -1.86 10.77
N THR A 167 -21.40 -0.62 10.33
CA THR A 167 -21.45 -0.24 8.92
C THR A 167 -20.13 0.33 8.42
N SER A 168 -19.89 0.16 7.12
CA SER A 168 -18.83 0.85 6.38
C SER A 168 -19.35 1.29 5.03
N TYR A 169 -19.02 2.52 4.63
CA TYR A 169 -19.32 3.01 3.29
C TYR A 169 -18.24 3.91 2.76
N GLN A 170 -18.14 3.98 1.43
CA GLN A 170 -17.26 4.89 0.71
C GLN A 170 -18.03 5.51 -0.45
N ALA A 171 -17.74 6.78 -0.71
CA ALA A 171 -18.15 7.48 -1.91
C ALA A 171 -16.95 8.25 -2.46
N ALA A 172 -16.58 7.99 -3.71
CA ALA A 172 -15.46 8.65 -4.36
C ALA A 172 -15.87 9.20 -5.72
N PHE A 173 -15.44 10.42 -5.97
CA PHE A 173 -15.56 11.11 -7.24
C PHE A 173 -14.17 11.44 -7.77
N ASN A 174 -13.92 11.16 -9.04
CA ASN A 174 -12.66 11.45 -9.71
C ASN A 174 -12.94 12.08 -11.07
N TYR A 175 -12.38 13.26 -11.30
CA TYR A 175 -12.27 13.91 -12.60
C TYR A 175 -10.81 13.92 -13.03
N THR A 176 -10.49 13.30 -14.16
CA THR A 176 -9.11 13.14 -14.63
C THR A 176 -8.94 13.78 -16.01
N GLY A 177 -9.12 15.10 -16.07
CA GLY A 177 -8.84 15.90 -17.26
C GLY A 177 -7.33 16.10 -17.49
N ASP A 178 -6.98 16.61 -18.67
CA ASP A 178 -5.58 16.92 -18.99
C ASP A 178 -5.10 18.15 -18.22
N LEU A 179 -5.87 19.24 -18.25
CA LEU A 179 -5.55 20.52 -17.61
C LEU A 179 -5.92 20.56 -16.13
N TYR A 180 -7.05 19.97 -15.77
CA TYR A 180 -7.57 19.93 -14.40
C TYR A 180 -7.79 18.49 -13.97
N ARG A 181 -7.45 18.20 -12.70
CA ARG A 181 -7.77 16.96 -12.03
C ARG A 181 -8.38 17.28 -10.67
N PHE A 182 -9.42 16.55 -10.33
CA PHE A 182 -10.10 16.71 -9.07
C PHE A 182 -10.49 15.35 -8.52
N GLN A 183 -10.27 15.15 -7.23
CA GLN A 183 -10.67 13.94 -6.51
C GLN A 183 -11.28 14.33 -5.17
N ILE A 184 -12.36 13.66 -4.81
CA ILE A 184 -12.89 13.65 -3.45
C ILE A 184 -13.24 12.21 -3.09
N ASP A 185 -12.90 11.80 -1.89
CA ASP A 185 -13.15 10.46 -1.35
C ASP A 185 -13.60 10.60 0.10
N HIS A 186 -14.72 9.97 0.43
CA HIS A 186 -15.22 9.92 1.79
C HIS A 186 -15.46 8.48 2.18
N LEU A 187 -14.78 8.04 3.24
CA LEU A 187 -14.81 6.68 3.80
C LEU A 187 -15.23 6.76 5.26
N LEU A 188 -16.19 5.92 5.65
CA LEU A 188 -16.54 5.66 7.05
C LEU A 188 -16.36 4.16 7.32
N VAL A 189 -15.76 3.87 8.46
CA VAL A 189 -15.68 2.51 9.02
C VAL A 189 -16.10 2.58 10.48
N GLY A 190 -17.24 1.96 10.78
CA GLY A 190 -17.80 1.91 12.14
C GLY A 190 -16.93 1.08 13.07
N LYS A 191 -17.03 1.36 14.36
CA LYS A 191 -16.26 0.70 15.42
C LYS A 191 -16.50 -0.81 15.50
N ASN A 192 -17.73 -1.24 15.22
CA ASN A 192 -18.15 -2.63 15.27
C ASN A 192 -18.25 -3.27 13.88
N PHE A 193 -17.81 -2.58 12.82
CA PHE A 193 -17.71 -3.17 11.49
C PHE A 193 -16.62 -4.24 11.49
N ASN A 194 -17.00 -5.50 11.33
CA ASN A 194 -16.11 -6.66 11.52
C ASN A 194 -16.26 -7.68 10.40
N PRO A 195 -15.59 -7.52 9.24
CA PRO A 195 -15.60 -8.49 8.16
C PRO A 195 -14.60 -9.63 8.45
N GLU A 196 -15.02 -10.68 9.15
CA GLU A 196 -14.12 -11.75 9.60
C GLU A 196 -13.50 -12.58 8.45
N ILE A 197 -14.18 -12.68 7.30
CA ILE A 197 -13.63 -13.29 6.09
C ILE A 197 -12.82 -12.26 5.28
N GLY A 198 -12.79 -11.02 5.73
CA GLY A 198 -12.14 -9.91 5.09
C GLY A 198 -10.85 -9.50 5.76
N PHE A 199 -10.45 -8.28 5.47
CA PHE A 199 -9.31 -7.62 6.09
C PHE A 199 -9.67 -6.18 6.42
N LEU A 200 -9.48 -5.81 7.68
CA LEU A 200 -9.65 -4.47 8.19
C LEU A 200 -8.34 -4.03 8.83
N ARG A 201 -7.83 -2.87 8.41
CA ARG A 201 -6.62 -2.29 8.97
C ARG A 201 -6.92 -1.48 10.21
N ARG A 202 -8.05 -0.78 10.19
CA ARG A 202 -8.49 0.17 11.19
C ARG A 202 -10.00 0.26 11.22
N ASP A 203 -10.56 0.44 12.37
CA ASP A 203 -11.98 0.70 12.65
C ASP A 203 -12.17 2.06 13.32
N ASP A 204 -13.40 2.44 13.64
CA ASP A 204 -13.80 3.66 14.34
C ASP A 204 -13.24 4.95 13.72
N PHE A 205 -13.38 5.12 12.40
CA PHE A 205 -12.92 6.36 11.77
C PHE A 205 -13.76 6.81 10.57
N ARG A 206 -13.68 8.11 10.30
CA ARG A 206 -14.11 8.77 9.07
C ARG A 206 -12.91 9.42 8.41
N ARG A 207 -12.74 9.25 7.13
CA ARG A 207 -11.70 9.89 6.34
C ARG A 207 -12.32 10.66 5.20
N THR A 208 -11.96 11.91 5.06
CA THR A 208 -12.25 12.71 3.88
C THR A 208 -10.94 13.12 3.23
N PHE A 209 -10.73 12.64 2.02
CA PHE A 209 -9.62 13.05 1.18
C PHE A 209 -10.12 13.90 0.03
N SER A 210 -9.46 15.02 -0.21
CA SER A 210 -9.73 15.86 -1.38
C SER A 210 -8.43 16.31 -2.02
N GLN A 211 -8.44 16.43 -3.35
CA GLN A 211 -7.31 16.89 -4.12
C GLN A 211 -7.78 17.66 -5.35
N ALA A 212 -7.06 18.74 -5.66
CA ALA A 212 -7.21 19.48 -6.90
C ALA A 212 -5.83 19.70 -7.54
N GLN A 213 -5.77 19.61 -8.86
CA GLN A 213 -4.55 19.88 -9.62
C GLN A 213 -4.88 20.73 -10.85
N TYR A 214 -3.97 21.67 -11.13
CA TYR A 214 -3.92 22.46 -12.36
C TYR A 214 -2.61 22.18 -13.09
N ARG A 215 -2.68 21.74 -14.35
CA ARG A 215 -1.57 21.17 -15.10
C ARG A 215 -1.33 21.85 -16.45
N PRO A 216 -0.93 23.13 -16.47
CA PRO A 216 -0.68 23.85 -17.71
C PRO A 216 0.55 23.33 -18.44
N ARG A 217 0.48 23.36 -19.78
CA ARG A 217 1.60 23.12 -20.69
C ARG A 217 1.99 24.43 -21.35
N PRO A 218 3.03 25.09 -20.84
CA PRO A 218 3.49 26.36 -21.44
C PRO A 218 4.20 26.10 -22.77
N SER A 219 4.17 27.06 -23.66
CA SER A 219 4.94 27.03 -24.92
C SER A 219 6.41 27.41 -24.68
N MET A 220 7.09 26.64 -23.82
CA MET A 220 8.49 26.87 -23.42
C MET A 220 9.38 25.72 -23.89
N ASN A 221 10.55 26.02 -24.48
CA ASN A 221 11.45 24.99 -25.00
C ASN A 221 12.06 24.07 -23.92
N ALA A 222 12.06 24.46 -22.65
CA ALA A 222 12.68 23.71 -21.56
C ALA A 222 11.67 22.95 -20.69
N VAL A 223 10.42 23.40 -20.65
CA VAL A 223 9.40 22.88 -19.72
C VAL A 223 8.22 22.31 -20.50
N ARG A 224 7.95 21.05 -20.28
CA ARG A 224 6.81 20.33 -20.87
C ARG A 224 5.51 20.63 -20.13
N GLN A 225 5.54 20.58 -18.80
CA GLN A 225 4.35 20.75 -17.99
C GLN A 225 4.69 21.27 -16.60
N PHE A 226 3.84 22.18 -16.09
CA PHE A 226 3.76 22.45 -14.66
C PHE A 226 2.59 21.68 -14.05
N THR A 227 2.69 21.33 -12.77
CA THR A 227 1.57 20.83 -11.97
C THR A 227 1.51 21.60 -10.66
N PHE A 228 0.40 22.29 -10.44
CA PHE A 228 0.06 22.92 -9.17
C PHE A 228 -1.00 22.06 -8.52
N GLY A 229 -0.74 21.56 -7.33
CA GLY A 229 -1.64 20.68 -6.61
C GLY A 229 -1.88 21.14 -5.19
N ALA A 230 -3.09 20.88 -4.71
CA ALA A 230 -3.42 20.98 -3.29
C ALA A 230 -4.20 19.74 -2.87
N SER A 231 -3.93 19.21 -1.68
CA SER A 231 -4.70 18.11 -1.12
C SER A 231 -4.92 18.28 0.38
N LEU A 232 -6.02 17.71 0.84
CA LEU A 232 -6.38 17.62 2.24
C LEU A 232 -6.78 16.19 2.55
N ASP A 233 -6.09 15.58 3.52
CA ASP A 233 -6.45 14.30 4.12
C ASP A 233 -6.87 14.55 5.57
N TYR A 234 -8.12 14.24 5.89
CA TYR A 234 -8.74 14.54 7.16
C TYR A 234 -9.33 13.27 7.75
N ILE A 235 -8.79 12.81 8.87
CA ILE A 235 -9.20 11.58 9.55
C ILE A 235 -9.62 11.93 10.98
N GLU A 236 -10.83 11.50 11.33
CA GLU A 236 -11.39 11.64 12.66
C GLU A 236 -12.04 10.33 13.12
N THR A 237 -12.23 10.15 14.40
CA THR A 237 -13.06 9.06 14.92
C THR A 237 -14.51 9.23 14.48
N VAL A 238 -15.32 8.16 14.53
CA VAL A 238 -16.78 8.26 14.28
C VAL A 238 -17.44 9.26 15.21
N SER A 239 -16.93 9.40 16.45
CA SER A 239 -17.39 10.41 17.44
C SER A 239 -16.97 11.86 17.12
N GLY A 240 -16.16 12.10 16.08
CA GLY A 240 -15.76 13.45 15.65
C GLY A 240 -14.46 13.97 16.25
N THR A 241 -13.64 13.12 16.89
CA THR A 241 -12.34 13.54 17.40
C THR A 241 -11.31 13.50 16.26
N LEU A 242 -10.69 14.64 15.96
CA LEU A 242 -9.63 14.73 14.95
C LEU A 242 -8.40 13.91 15.38
N GLU A 243 -7.96 13.02 14.51
CA GLU A 243 -6.78 12.18 14.71
C GLU A 243 -5.63 12.58 13.79
N THR A 244 -5.90 12.69 12.47
CA THR A 244 -4.87 13.07 11.49
C THR A 244 -5.43 14.12 10.54
N ARG A 245 -4.66 15.14 10.25
CA ARG A 245 -4.95 16.09 9.17
C ARG A 245 -3.65 16.43 8.45
N ILE A 246 -3.62 16.20 7.14
CA ILE A 246 -2.49 16.55 6.28
C ILE A 246 -3.02 17.50 5.21
N ALA A 247 -2.60 18.76 5.27
CA ALA A 247 -2.81 19.73 4.20
C ALA A 247 -1.51 19.87 3.41
N GLN A 248 -1.55 19.58 2.11
CA GLN A 248 -0.37 19.56 1.25
C GLN A 248 -0.56 20.51 0.07
N GLY A 249 0.44 21.34 -0.17
CA GLY A 249 0.66 22.07 -1.42
C GLY A 249 1.76 21.36 -2.22
N ARG A 250 1.57 21.19 -3.52
CA ARG A 250 2.51 20.54 -4.44
C ARG A 250 2.78 21.40 -5.65
N PHE A 251 4.04 21.46 -6.05
CA PHE A 251 4.48 22.06 -7.29
C PHE A 251 5.43 21.09 -8.00
N ASP A 252 5.07 20.67 -9.22
CA ASP A 252 5.92 19.82 -10.05
C ASP A 252 6.25 20.53 -11.36
N VAL A 253 7.46 20.29 -11.84
CA VAL A 253 7.92 20.71 -13.18
C VAL A 253 8.40 19.46 -13.93
N GLU A 254 7.82 19.18 -15.08
CA GLU A 254 8.30 18.19 -16.03
C GLU A 254 9.04 18.92 -17.15
N PHE A 255 10.32 18.61 -17.32
CA PHE A 255 11.16 19.20 -18.35
C PHE A 255 11.10 18.41 -19.65
N GLU A 256 11.40 19.06 -20.78
CA GLU A 256 11.44 18.41 -22.10
C GLU A 256 12.51 17.31 -22.19
N ASN A 257 13.58 17.41 -21.43
CA ASN A 257 14.63 16.41 -21.32
C ASN A 257 14.24 15.21 -20.41
N SER A 258 12.97 15.10 -20.01
CA SER A 258 12.43 14.08 -19.10
C SER A 258 12.98 14.11 -17.67
N ASP A 259 13.68 15.16 -17.29
CA ASP A 259 13.95 15.44 -15.87
C ASP A 259 12.65 15.93 -15.21
N SER A 260 12.55 15.80 -13.91
CA SER A 260 11.43 16.39 -13.15
C SER A 260 11.88 16.96 -11.81
N PHE A 261 11.24 18.04 -11.41
CA PHE A 261 11.40 18.66 -10.11
C PHE A 261 10.07 18.60 -9.36
N ASN A 262 10.12 18.29 -8.09
CA ASN A 262 8.95 18.30 -7.19
C ASN A 262 9.27 19.10 -5.92
N LEU A 263 8.31 19.88 -5.49
CA LEU A 263 8.28 20.56 -4.19
C LEU A 263 6.95 20.29 -3.52
N ASP A 264 6.99 19.67 -2.34
CA ASP A 264 5.84 19.46 -1.46
C ASP A 264 6.01 20.27 -0.17
N VAL A 265 4.97 20.97 0.22
CA VAL A 265 4.85 21.68 1.50
C VAL A 265 3.69 21.05 2.25
N GLN A 266 3.91 20.53 3.45
CA GLN A 266 2.90 19.84 4.24
C GLN A 266 2.73 20.51 5.60
N LYS A 267 1.46 20.62 6.00
CA LYS A 267 1.06 20.97 7.35
C LYS A 267 0.32 19.78 7.94
N ASN A 268 0.93 19.18 8.95
CA ASN A 268 0.49 17.95 9.58
C ASN A 268 -0.12 18.25 10.95
N PHE A 269 -1.18 17.53 11.27
CA PHE A 269 -1.69 17.36 12.62
C PHE A 269 -1.80 15.87 12.88
N GLU A 270 -1.28 15.40 14.02
CA GLU A 270 -1.35 14.00 14.43
C GLU A 270 -1.67 13.92 15.92
N ARG A 271 -2.69 13.14 16.28
CA ARG A 271 -3.06 12.84 17.65
C ARG A 271 -2.66 11.42 17.98
N LEU A 272 -1.70 11.27 18.87
CA LEU A 272 -1.29 9.97 19.40
C LEU A 272 -2.09 9.64 20.64
N THR A 273 -2.83 8.54 20.60
CA THR A 273 -3.59 7.99 21.73
C THR A 273 -2.78 6.97 22.54
N VAL A 274 -1.71 6.45 21.95
CA VAL A 274 -0.74 5.56 22.59
C VAL A 274 0.67 6.06 22.29
N PRO A 275 1.67 5.77 23.17
CA PRO A 275 3.06 6.14 22.88
C PRO A 275 3.54 5.51 21.58
N PHE A 276 4.19 6.31 20.72
CA PHE A 276 4.69 5.88 19.42
C PHE A 276 6.20 5.70 19.44
N ARG A 277 6.65 4.46 19.42
CA ARG A 277 8.07 4.13 19.38
C ARG A 277 8.60 4.25 17.96
N ILE A 278 9.50 5.20 17.73
CA ILE A 278 10.14 5.44 16.41
C ILE A 278 11.45 4.66 16.28
N ALA A 279 12.23 4.60 17.35
CA ALA A 279 13.48 3.86 17.43
C ALA A 279 13.57 3.11 18.78
N SER A 280 14.60 2.28 18.95
CA SER A 280 14.78 1.48 20.18
C SER A 280 14.70 2.30 21.47
N GLU A 281 15.23 3.52 21.44
CA GLU A 281 15.35 4.41 22.62
C GLU A 281 14.52 5.69 22.49
N VAL A 282 13.79 5.90 21.37
CA VAL A 282 13.03 7.12 21.10
C VAL A 282 11.56 6.82 20.98
N THR A 283 10.77 7.29 21.93
CA THR A 283 9.32 7.13 21.97
C THR A 283 8.66 8.49 22.08
N VAL A 284 7.78 8.80 21.12
CA VAL A 284 6.94 10.01 21.16
C VAL A 284 5.78 9.77 22.13
N PRO A 285 5.58 10.64 23.13
CA PRO A 285 4.50 10.48 24.08
C PRO A 285 3.13 10.71 23.46
N VAL A 286 2.09 10.30 24.19
CA VAL A 286 0.69 10.62 23.88
C VAL A 286 0.53 12.15 23.82
N GLY A 287 -0.18 12.65 22.81
CA GLY A 287 -0.41 14.09 22.64
C GLY A 287 -0.94 14.45 21.27
N ALA A 288 -1.19 15.73 21.07
CA ALA A 288 -1.58 16.30 19.80
C ALA A 288 -0.44 17.17 19.26
N TYR A 289 -0.01 16.87 18.05
CA TYR A 289 1.17 17.48 17.44
C TYR A 289 0.77 18.20 16.15
N ASN A 290 1.26 19.45 16.01
CA ASN A 290 1.19 20.20 14.75
C ASN A 290 2.62 20.41 14.27
N PHE A 291 2.89 20.08 13.03
CA PHE A 291 4.22 20.24 12.47
C PHE A 291 4.19 20.44 10.95
N ASN A 292 5.16 21.20 10.44
CA ASN A 292 5.29 21.52 9.03
C ASN A 292 6.57 20.89 8.49
N ASP A 293 6.49 20.29 7.30
CA ASP A 293 7.65 19.77 6.62
C ASP A 293 7.66 20.13 5.13
N TYR A 294 8.86 20.18 4.58
CA TYR A 294 9.14 20.53 3.20
C TYR A 294 9.90 19.37 2.56
N PHE A 295 9.43 18.95 1.42
CA PHE A 295 10.09 17.90 0.65
C PHE A 295 10.38 18.41 -0.75
N MET A 296 11.62 18.26 -1.20
CA MET A 296 12.05 18.57 -2.56
C MET A 296 12.68 17.34 -3.20
N SER A 297 12.45 17.15 -4.47
CA SER A 297 13.15 16.12 -5.23
C SER A 297 13.42 16.54 -6.66
N TYR A 298 14.53 16.03 -7.19
CA TYR A 298 14.90 16.18 -8.59
C TYR A 298 15.19 14.79 -9.16
N ALA A 299 14.42 14.40 -10.17
CA ALA A 299 14.61 13.14 -10.84
C ALA A 299 15.26 13.37 -12.22
N LEU A 300 16.37 12.68 -12.43
CA LEU A 300 17.09 12.66 -13.70
C LEU A 300 16.41 11.69 -14.68
N GLY A 301 16.23 12.11 -15.91
CA GLY A 301 15.59 11.30 -16.96
C GLY A 301 16.30 9.96 -17.18
N GLN A 302 15.50 8.91 -17.39
CA GLN A 302 15.96 7.51 -17.52
C GLN A 302 16.83 7.27 -18.76
N GLN A 303 16.83 8.17 -19.75
CA GLN A 303 17.63 8.09 -20.98
C GLN A 303 19.11 8.44 -20.75
N ARG A 304 19.45 8.97 -19.58
CA ARG A 304 20.82 9.33 -19.23
C ARG A 304 21.64 8.12 -18.81
N LYS A 305 22.95 8.16 -19.00
CA LYS A 305 23.87 7.15 -18.46
C LYS A 305 23.85 7.11 -16.93
N VAL A 306 23.53 8.23 -16.31
CA VAL A 306 23.31 8.36 -14.86
C VAL A 306 21.91 8.90 -14.66
N SER A 307 21.04 8.10 -14.05
CA SER A 307 19.68 8.49 -13.68
C SER A 307 19.43 8.22 -12.19
N GLY A 308 18.36 8.76 -11.66
CA GLY A 308 17.98 8.60 -10.26
C GLY A 308 17.28 9.83 -9.73
N THR A 309 16.78 9.72 -8.50
CA THR A 309 16.08 10.81 -7.81
C THR A 309 16.84 11.23 -6.58
N ILE A 310 17.28 12.47 -6.56
CA ILE A 310 17.83 13.14 -5.38
C ILE A 310 16.65 13.72 -4.62
N SER A 311 16.58 13.49 -3.32
CA SER A 311 15.53 14.02 -2.46
C SER A 311 16.10 14.67 -1.20
N TYR A 312 15.43 15.70 -0.74
CA TYR A 312 15.73 16.45 0.46
C TYR A 312 14.44 16.71 1.20
N GLN A 313 14.38 16.37 2.48
CA GLN A 313 13.27 16.69 3.38
C GLN A 313 13.82 17.42 4.60
N TYR A 314 13.17 18.49 4.96
CA TYR A 314 13.50 19.28 6.13
C TYR A 314 12.23 19.84 6.74
N GLY A 315 12.15 19.83 8.06
CA GLY A 315 11.03 20.43 8.75
C GLY A 315 10.90 19.99 10.19
N GLU A 316 9.74 20.25 10.72
CA GLU A 316 9.33 19.76 12.03
C GLU A 316 8.89 18.28 11.92
N PHE A 317 9.00 17.55 13.01
CA PHE A 317 8.56 16.16 13.11
C PHE A 317 8.12 15.89 14.55
N PHE A 318 6.80 15.75 14.77
CA PHE A 318 6.18 15.76 16.10
C PHE A 318 6.61 16.96 16.94
N SER A 319 7.41 16.74 17.99
CA SER A 319 7.93 17.77 18.89
C SER A 319 9.35 18.23 18.57
N GLY A 320 9.94 17.76 17.48
CA GLY A 320 11.32 18.07 17.10
C GLY A 320 11.48 18.33 15.61
N ARG A 321 12.58 17.84 15.02
CA ARG A 321 12.94 18.12 13.62
C ARG A 321 13.37 16.87 12.87
N ILE A 322 13.17 16.90 11.55
CA ILE A 322 13.66 15.91 10.61
C ILE A 322 14.53 16.57 9.55
N LEU A 323 15.64 15.89 9.21
CA LEU A 323 16.44 16.15 8.03
C LEU A 323 16.67 14.82 7.33
N ALA A 324 16.19 14.70 6.11
CA ALA A 324 16.40 13.49 5.31
C ALA A 324 17.00 13.84 3.95
N ILE A 325 18.01 13.07 3.54
CA ILE A 325 18.64 13.18 2.22
C ILE A 325 18.61 11.79 1.59
N GLY A 326 18.21 11.72 0.34
CA GLY A 326 18.11 10.46 -0.39
C GLY A 326 18.60 10.57 -1.82
N TYR A 327 19.20 9.48 -2.30
CA TYR A 327 19.45 9.23 -3.72
C TYR A 327 18.93 7.83 -4.03
N ARG A 328 17.83 7.74 -4.77
CA ARG A 328 17.06 6.52 -5.00
C ARG A 328 16.70 6.34 -6.47
N SER A 329 16.22 5.13 -6.80
CA SER A 329 15.82 4.77 -8.19
C SER A 329 16.95 5.07 -9.19
N THR A 330 18.17 4.79 -8.78
CA THR A 330 19.38 5.15 -9.49
C THR A 330 19.74 4.11 -10.54
N ARG A 331 20.33 4.55 -11.62
CA ARG A 331 20.94 3.67 -12.61
C ARG A 331 22.17 4.39 -13.16
N VAL A 332 23.30 3.71 -13.08
CA VAL A 332 24.57 4.14 -13.66
C VAL A 332 25.00 3.11 -14.71
N GLU A 333 24.91 3.44 -15.95
CA GLU A 333 25.38 2.58 -17.04
C GLU A 333 26.90 2.73 -17.17
N VAL A 334 27.62 1.76 -16.58
CA VAL A 334 29.08 1.72 -16.64
C VAL A 334 29.53 1.24 -18.03
N THR A 335 28.88 0.22 -18.55
CA THR A 335 29.03 -0.29 -19.92
C THR A 335 27.66 -0.68 -20.46
N ARG A 336 27.57 -1.03 -21.76
CA ARG A 336 26.33 -1.58 -22.35
C ARG A 336 25.87 -2.87 -21.67
N GLN A 337 26.73 -3.55 -20.93
CA GLN A 337 26.47 -4.83 -20.29
C GLN A 337 26.39 -4.74 -18.77
N LEU A 338 26.91 -3.67 -18.16
CA LEU A 338 26.98 -3.48 -16.72
C LEU A 338 26.27 -2.20 -16.29
N SER A 339 25.28 -2.35 -15.46
CA SER A 339 24.62 -1.26 -14.76
C SER A 339 24.77 -1.40 -13.25
N LEU A 340 24.97 -0.27 -12.58
CA LEU A 340 24.99 -0.15 -11.13
C LEU A 340 23.77 0.69 -10.69
N GLU A 341 23.16 0.29 -9.58
CA GLU A 341 22.01 0.99 -8.98
C GLU A 341 22.35 1.33 -7.51
N PRO A 342 23.22 2.33 -7.27
CA PRO A 342 23.52 2.75 -5.90
C PRO A 342 22.32 3.49 -5.30
N GLY A 343 22.05 3.29 -4.02
CA GLY A 343 21.02 4.02 -3.28
C GLY A 343 21.54 4.43 -1.91
N ILE A 344 21.23 5.66 -1.52
CA ILE A 344 21.60 6.21 -0.22
C ILE A 344 20.36 6.90 0.37
N SER A 345 20.09 6.64 1.66
CA SER A 345 19.09 7.36 2.43
C SER A 345 19.64 7.62 3.82
N ILE A 346 19.69 8.88 4.20
CA ILE A 346 20.15 9.34 5.52
C ILE A 346 19.01 10.15 6.11
N ASN A 347 18.46 9.69 7.24
CA ASN A 347 17.38 10.37 7.96
C ASN A 347 17.87 10.68 9.38
N ARG A 348 18.08 11.94 9.66
CA ARG A 348 18.40 12.44 11.00
C ARG A 348 17.13 12.98 11.63
N ILE A 349 16.79 12.45 12.79
CA ILE A 349 15.63 12.87 13.59
C ILE A 349 16.16 13.34 14.94
N ASP A 350 15.73 14.53 15.34
CA ASP A 350 16.10 15.20 16.57
C ASP A 350 14.83 15.57 17.34
N LEU A 351 14.57 14.86 18.41
CA LEU A 351 13.40 15.01 19.27
C LEU A 351 13.85 15.30 20.71
N PRO A 352 13.01 15.95 21.54
CA PRO A 352 13.29 16.09 22.98
C PRO A 352 13.50 14.75 23.69
N GLN A 353 12.94 13.67 23.17
CA GLN A 353 13.04 12.31 23.70
C GLN A 353 14.32 11.58 23.28
N GLY A 354 15.08 12.13 22.36
CA GLY A 354 16.34 11.55 21.87
C GLY A 354 16.60 11.83 20.38
N GLN A 355 17.82 11.60 19.97
CA GLN A 355 18.27 11.79 18.59
C GLN A 355 18.69 10.46 17.99
N PHE A 356 18.39 10.26 16.71
CA PHE A 356 18.95 9.14 15.98
C PHE A 356 19.14 9.47 14.50
N THR A 357 20.05 8.74 13.87
CA THR A 357 20.28 8.83 12.44
C THR A 357 20.15 7.45 11.82
N ALA A 358 19.13 7.26 10.99
CA ALA A 358 18.97 6.07 10.20
C ALA A 358 19.70 6.25 8.86
N LYS A 359 20.67 5.38 8.58
CA LYS A 359 21.39 5.34 7.30
C LYS A 359 21.03 4.05 6.57
N LEU A 360 20.71 4.12 5.32
CA LEU A 360 20.47 2.97 4.46
C LEU A 360 21.31 3.16 3.20
N ILE A 361 22.20 2.22 2.95
CA ILE A 361 22.99 2.16 1.72
C ILE A 361 22.58 0.88 1.01
N THR A 362 22.17 1.01 -0.23
CA THR A 362 21.81 -0.11 -1.10
C THR A 362 22.65 -0.05 -2.36
N SER A 363 23.05 -1.18 -2.88
CA SER A 363 23.69 -1.26 -4.20
C SER A 363 23.21 -2.50 -4.91
N ARG A 364 22.90 -2.34 -6.18
CA ARG A 364 22.59 -3.45 -7.08
C ARG A 364 23.49 -3.34 -8.29
N ALA A 365 24.20 -4.40 -8.62
CA ALA A 365 24.93 -4.51 -9.88
C ALA A 365 24.23 -5.56 -10.75
N THR A 366 23.94 -5.19 -11.99
CA THR A 366 23.34 -6.08 -12.98
C THR A 366 24.26 -6.16 -14.18
N SER A 367 24.67 -7.38 -14.53
CA SER A 367 25.51 -7.63 -15.70
C SER A 367 24.82 -8.59 -16.67
N HIS A 368 24.82 -8.26 -17.95
CA HIS A 368 24.31 -9.05 -19.06
C HIS A 368 25.51 -9.56 -19.88
N LEU A 369 26.04 -10.71 -19.52
CA LEU A 369 27.21 -11.29 -20.22
C LEU A 369 26.84 -11.85 -21.60
N ARG A 370 25.59 -12.29 -21.79
CA ARG A 370 24.96 -12.67 -23.06
C ARG A 370 23.48 -12.35 -22.98
N PRO A 371 22.75 -12.24 -24.11
CA PRO A 371 21.32 -11.97 -24.10
C PRO A 371 20.48 -12.93 -23.27
N GLU A 372 21.01 -14.13 -23.00
CA GLU A 372 20.31 -15.21 -22.29
C GLU A 372 20.61 -15.27 -20.77
N TYR A 373 21.67 -14.56 -20.29
CA TYR A 373 22.12 -14.66 -18.88
C TYR A 373 22.23 -13.28 -18.26
N PHE A 374 21.69 -13.13 -17.05
CA PHE A 374 21.88 -11.96 -16.22
C PHE A 374 22.37 -12.34 -14.82
N TRP A 375 23.14 -11.43 -14.22
CA TRP A 375 23.57 -11.50 -12.83
C TRP A 375 23.11 -10.23 -12.12
N ALA A 376 22.51 -10.38 -10.95
CA ALA A 376 22.16 -9.26 -10.10
C ALA A 376 22.70 -9.51 -8.69
N VAL A 377 23.51 -8.57 -8.19
CA VAL A 377 24.04 -8.59 -6.83
C VAL A 377 23.40 -7.45 -6.06
N PHE A 378 22.75 -7.78 -4.94
CA PHE A 378 22.15 -6.80 -4.03
C PHE A 378 23.02 -6.71 -2.78
N CYS A 379 23.41 -5.51 -2.40
CA CYS A 379 24.06 -5.22 -1.14
C CYS A 379 23.21 -4.23 -0.36
N ASN A 380 22.73 -4.60 0.82
CA ASN A 380 22.03 -3.75 1.76
C ASN A 380 22.84 -3.60 3.02
N ILE A 381 23.27 -2.39 3.34
CA ILE A 381 23.96 -2.07 4.58
C ILE A 381 23.00 -1.21 5.40
N THR A 382 22.52 -1.77 6.50
CA THR A 382 21.66 -1.07 7.46
C THR A 382 22.45 -0.98 8.76
N PRO A 383 23.02 0.17 9.12
CA PRO A 383 23.59 0.35 10.44
C PRO A 383 22.46 0.55 11.44
N ALA A 384 21.95 -0.55 11.97
CA ALA A 384 21.20 -0.54 13.21
C ALA A 384 22.04 -1.33 14.20
N SER A 385 22.33 -0.80 15.36
CA SER A 385 22.99 -1.33 16.58
C SER A 385 23.79 -2.67 16.54
N THR A 386 23.72 -3.40 15.46
CA THR A 386 24.55 -4.54 15.06
C THR A 386 24.88 -4.35 13.57
N HIS A 387 26.13 -4.22 13.25
CA HIS A 387 26.66 -4.02 11.92
C HIS A 387 26.42 -5.30 11.07
N SER A 388 25.30 -5.35 10.37
CA SER A 388 25.01 -6.48 9.48
C SER A 388 24.89 -6.00 8.03
N ALA A 389 25.70 -6.54 7.15
CA ALA A 389 25.58 -6.38 5.72
C ALA A 389 24.90 -7.62 5.13
N ARG A 390 23.83 -7.43 4.37
CA ARG A 390 23.18 -8.54 3.65
C ARG A 390 23.51 -8.45 2.16
N ILE A 391 24.20 -9.47 1.66
CA ILE A 391 24.51 -9.62 0.25
C ILE A 391 23.62 -10.73 -0.33
N SER A 392 22.86 -10.43 -1.37
CA SER A 392 22.05 -11.40 -2.08
C SER A 392 22.48 -11.41 -3.55
N VAL A 393 22.82 -12.59 -4.06
CA VAL A 393 23.23 -12.77 -5.46
C VAL A 393 22.15 -13.56 -6.19
N TYR A 394 21.68 -13.03 -7.30
CA TYR A 394 20.71 -13.69 -8.18
C TYR A 394 21.35 -13.91 -9.55
N ALA A 395 21.25 -15.12 -10.05
CA ALA A 395 21.63 -15.47 -11.41
C ALA A 395 20.44 -16.13 -12.11
N GLY A 396 20.13 -15.74 -13.31
CA GLY A 396 19.00 -16.29 -14.05
C GLY A 396 19.27 -16.38 -15.56
N ASN A 397 18.56 -17.30 -16.20
CA ASN A 397 18.50 -17.44 -17.65
C ASN A 397 17.10 -17.00 -18.10
N ILE A 398 17.02 -16.05 -19.04
CA ILE A 398 15.77 -15.48 -19.53
C ILE A 398 14.89 -16.56 -20.19
N ASN A 399 15.49 -17.61 -20.76
CA ASN A 399 14.79 -18.68 -21.45
C ASN A 399 14.42 -19.89 -20.58
N ARG A 400 14.83 -19.90 -19.30
CA ARG A 400 14.43 -20.93 -18.34
C ARG A 400 13.95 -20.29 -17.05
N ALA A 401 12.75 -20.64 -16.62
CA ALA A 401 12.12 -20.15 -15.38
C ALA A 401 12.81 -20.59 -14.07
N ALA A 402 14.08 -20.96 -14.11
CA ALA A 402 14.89 -21.34 -12.96
C ALA A 402 15.83 -20.20 -12.58
N SER A 403 15.51 -19.47 -11.53
CA SER A 403 16.43 -18.54 -10.87
C SER A 403 17.06 -19.21 -9.66
N CYS A 404 18.37 -19.18 -9.57
CA CYS A 404 19.11 -19.61 -8.39
C CYS A 404 19.41 -18.36 -7.55
N SER A 405 18.95 -18.31 -6.30
CA SER A 405 19.24 -17.19 -5.38
C SER A 405 20.11 -17.67 -4.23
N TRP A 406 21.18 -16.94 -3.95
CA TRP A 406 22.05 -17.13 -2.79
C TRP A 406 21.96 -15.86 -1.94
N SER A 407 21.72 -15.99 -0.65
CA SER A 407 21.83 -14.88 0.28
C SER A 407 22.81 -15.25 1.39
N THR A 408 23.76 -14.36 1.66
CA THR A 408 24.65 -14.50 2.83
C THR A 408 24.55 -13.23 3.67
N THR A 409 24.52 -13.38 4.98
CA THR A 409 24.62 -12.30 5.94
C THR A 409 26.06 -12.31 6.47
N ILE A 410 26.78 -11.22 6.28
CA ILE A 410 28.13 -11.05 6.80
C ILE A 410 27.99 -10.22 8.07
N ASP A 411 28.42 -10.80 9.20
CA ASP A 411 28.51 -10.11 10.48
C ASP A 411 29.90 -9.42 10.56
N GLU A 412 29.97 -8.18 10.96
CA GLU A 412 31.23 -7.41 11.01
C GLU A 412 32.27 -7.98 11.98
N THR A 413 31.87 -8.85 12.88
CA THR A 413 32.82 -9.60 13.73
C THR A 413 33.82 -10.45 12.94
N LEU A 414 33.53 -10.76 11.67
CA LEU A 414 34.45 -11.49 10.77
C LEU A 414 35.41 -10.59 9.99
N LEU A 415 35.22 -9.27 10.01
CA LEU A 415 36.07 -8.31 9.30
C LEU A 415 37.16 -7.69 10.20
N SER A 416 37.17 -7.98 11.50
CA SER A 416 38.13 -7.44 12.46
C SER A 416 39.34 -8.35 12.73
N GLU A 417 39.42 -9.55 12.17
CA GLU A 417 40.64 -10.34 12.21
C GLU A 417 41.49 -10.05 10.96
N PRO A 418 42.74 -9.62 11.12
CA PRO A 418 43.66 -9.50 10.00
C PRO A 418 43.92 -10.92 9.49
N ALA A 419 43.49 -11.18 8.25
CA ALA A 419 43.86 -12.41 7.55
C ALA A 419 45.41 -12.50 7.48
N LEU A 420 45.98 -13.29 8.35
CA LEU A 420 47.30 -13.88 8.16
C LEU A 420 47.16 -15.04 7.12
N PHE A 421 47.67 -14.72 5.95
CA PHE A 421 48.11 -15.46 4.78
C PHE A 421 47.49 -14.93 3.48
#